data_55cd587783fe9f7e5b1d4cfe5e46b7f7
#
_entry.id   55cd587783fe9f7e5b1d4cfe5e46b7f7
#
_cell.length_a   1.000
_cell.length_b   1.000
_cell.length_c   1.000
_cell.angle_alpha   90.00
_cell.angle_beta   90.00
_cell.angle_gamma   90.00
#
_symmetry.space_group_name_H-M   'P 1'
#
loop_
_entity.id
_entity.type
_entity.pdbx_description
1 polymer ?
#
loop_
_entity_poly.entity_id
_entity_poly.type
_entity_poly.pdbx_seq_one_letter_code
_entity_poly.pdbx_strand_id
1 'polypeptide(L)'
;MPRRRKRARFEQLTEFERGRIIGLREAGLSYRAVASRVQRNSSTVMRVWKQWTDECRTTRKSGSGPRNVTSARDDRHLVRMARTDRTASSRQLAALWSIATGVSLCASSIRRRLLQCGLRARTPLYRIPLTHDHRRLRLQWANQHRDWRADWQHVVFSDESRFNLWYHDGRIRVRRYAGERHLPECIIERHSGRTPGVMVWGAIAYHRRSQLLRIVGNLNSNRYIREVLQPEAVPFLQSLPGAVFQQDNARPHTARIVKSFFAAQQVQLLPWPACSPDMSPIEHVWDVIGRRLARDPRPVASADELWIQYGRTFLQCTLLSNCDFLWGSPLCSVKEFEIMLLNDTHKGLDITFIMS
;
A
#
# COMPACT_ATOMS: atom_id res chain seq x y z
N MET A 1 -51.04 -9.64 23.57
CA MET A 1 -50.76 -9.21 22.21
C MET A 1 -50.63 -10.46 21.32
N PRO A 2 -51.37 -10.56 20.19
CA PRO A 2 -51.31 -11.73 19.32
C PRO A 2 -49.94 -11.82 18.65
N ARG A 3 -49.33 -13.02 18.69
CA ARG A 3 -48.05 -13.30 18.06
C ARG A 3 -48.11 -13.06 16.54
N ARG A 4 -47.29 -12.12 16.05
CA ARG A 4 -47.14 -11.84 14.61
C ARG A 4 -46.69 -13.13 13.90
N ARG A 5 -47.57 -13.69 13.01
CA ARG A 5 -47.26 -14.85 12.18
C ARG A 5 -45.99 -14.54 11.37
N LYS A 6 -44.89 -15.31 11.59
CA LYS A 6 -43.72 -15.24 10.74
C LYS A 6 -44.12 -15.61 9.31
N ARG A 7 -44.03 -14.66 8.36
CA ARG A 7 -44.21 -14.96 6.95
C ARG A 7 -43.16 -16.03 6.53
N ALA A 8 -43.61 -17.11 5.91
CA ALA A 8 -42.74 -18.13 5.35
C ALA A 8 -41.75 -17.43 4.39
N ARG A 9 -40.46 -17.83 4.49
CA ARG A 9 -39.40 -17.31 3.64
C ARG A 9 -39.75 -17.64 2.20
N PHE A 10 -39.81 -16.64 1.32
CA PHE A 10 -40.13 -16.85 -0.09
C PHE A 10 -38.99 -17.63 -0.74
N GLU A 11 -39.27 -18.83 -1.16
CA GLU A 11 -38.35 -19.73 -1.85
C GLU A 11 -38.63 -19.68 -3.36
N GLN A 12 -37.58 -19.32 -4.12
CA GLN A 12 -37.71 -19.20 -5.57
C GLN A 12 -37.80 -20.58 -6.22
N LEU A 13 -38.56 -20.70 -7.31
CA LEU A 13 -38.59 -21.92 -8.10
C LEU A 13 -37.22 -22.14 -8.77
N THR A 14 -36.71 -23.35 -8.61
CA THR A 14 -35.55 -23.85 -9.35
C THR A 14 -35.89 -24.03 -10.82
N GLU A 15 -34.89 -24.14 -11.70
CA GLU A 15 -35.08 -24.42 -13.11
C GLU A 15 -35.75 -25.80 -13.33
N PHE A 16 -35.40 -26.77 -12.50
CA PHE A 16 -36.01 -28.09 -12.48
C PHE A 16 -37.51 -28.03 -12.14
N GLU A 17 -37.89 -27.29 -11.09
CA GLU A 17 -39.31 -27.12 -10.72
C GLU A 17 -40.11 -26.42 -11.85
N ARG A 18 -39.51 -25.48 -12.54
CA ARG A 18 -40.14 -24.82 -13.70
C ARG A 18 -40.36 -25.77 -14.85
N GLY A 19 -39.34 -26.56 -15.21
CA GLY A 19 -39.47 -27.62 -16.26
C GLY A 19 -40.54 -28.65 -15.89
N ARG A 20 -40.59 -29.07 -14.60
CA ARG A 20 -41.63 -29.98 -14.10
C ARG A 20 -43.04 -29.40 -14.23
N ILE A 21 -43.24 -28.10 -13.93
CA ILE A 21 -44.51 -27.40 -14.09
C ILE A 21 -44.94 -27.39 -15.56
N ILE A 22 -43.99 -27.13 -16.49
CA ILE A 22 -44.23 -27.08 -17.92
C ILE A 22 -44.65 -28.48 -18.42
N GLY A 23 -43.86 -29.52 -18.13
CA GLY A 23 -44.18 -30.87 -18.59
C GLY A 23 -45.52 -31.37 -18.04
N LEU A 24 -45.85 -31.08 -16.79
CA LEU A 24 -47.17 -31.44 -16.24
C LEU A 24 -48.34 -30.68 -16.94
N ARG A 25 -48.10 -29.46 -17.38
CA ARG A 25 -49.08 -28.68 -18.15
C ARG A 25 -49.23 -29.18 -19.56
N GLU A 26 -48.13 -29.57 -20.22
CA GLU A 26 -48.13 -30.20 -21.57
C GLU A 26 -48.85 -31.54 -21.54
N ALA A 27 -48.74 -32.27 -20.41
CA ALA A 27 -49.51 -33.49 -20.18
C ALA A 27 -51.02 -33.27 -19.91
N GLY A 28 -51.53 -32.01 -20.02
CA GLY A 28 -52.95 -31.68 -19.93
C GLY A 28 -53.48 -31.47 -18.50
N LEU A 29 -52.63 -31.52 -17.46
CA LEU A 29 -53.11 -31.31 -16.07
C LEU A 29 -53.59 -29.87 -15.84
N SER A 30 -54.66 -29.70 -15.08
CA SER A 30 -55.15 -28.39 -14.68
C SER A 30 -54.19 -27.61 -13.82
N TYR A 31 -54.25 -26.27 -13.83
CA TYR A 31 -53.36 -25.42 -12.95
C TYR A 31 -53.45 -25.78 -11.47
N ARG A 32 -54.65 -26.17 -10.99
CA ARG A 32 -54.86 -26.59 -9.59
C ARG A 32 -54.18 -27.94 -9.32
N ALA A 33 -54.30 -28.90 -10.24
CA ALA A 33 -53.69 -30.23 -10.09
C ALA A 33 -52.14 -30.12 -10.11
N VAL A 34 -51.57 -29.30 -10.99
CA VAL A 34 -50.13 -29.03 -11.03
C VAL A 34 -49.68 -28.33 -9.77
N ALA A 35 -50.40 -27.30 -9.31
CA ALA A 35 -50.11 -26.56 -8.09
C ALA A 35 -50.01 -27.47 -6.86
N SER A 36 -51.00 -28.39 -6.72
CA SER A 36 -51.01 -29.39 -5.66
C SER A 36 -49.80 -30.30 -5.72
N ARG A 37 -49.42 -30.82 -6.90
CA ARG A 37 -48.27 -31.72 -7.09
C ARG A 37 -46.91 -31.09 -6.84
N VAL A 38 -46.77 -29.81 -7.17
CA VAL A 38 -45.49 -29.06 -6.96
C VAL A 38 -45.48 -28.26 -5.64
N GLN A 39 -46.54 -28.38 -4.84
CA GLN A 39 -46.73 -27.65 -3.56
C GLN A 39 -46.54 -26.13 -3.68
N ARG A 40 -47.01 -25.53 -4.74
CA ARG A 40 -46.94 -24.11 -5.03
C ARG A 40 -48.32 -23.53 -5.33
N ASN A 41 -48.47 -22.20 -5.26
CA ASN A 41 -49.72 -21.56 -5.59
C ASN A 41 -50.04 -21.68 -7.08
N SER A 42 -51.31 -21.89 -7.43
CA SER A 42 -51.79 -21.95 -8.81
C SER A 42 -51.45 -20.71 -9.65
N SER A 43 -51.40 -19.55 -9.06
CA SER A 43 -50.94 -18.28 -9.72
C SER A 43 -49.43 -18.35 -10.11
N THR A 44 -48.65 -19.09 -9.37
CA THR A 44 -47.24 -19.32 -9.71
C THR A 44 -47.12 -20.23 -10.91
N VAL A 45 -47.93 -21.31 -10.96
CA VAL A 45 -48.00 -22.24 -12.10
C VAL A 45 -48.45 -21.51 -13.36
N MET A 46 -49.51 -20.67 -13.26
CA MET A 46 -50.00 -19.87 -14.40
C MET A 46 -48.94 -18.92 -14.94
N ARG A 47 -48.16 -18.26 -14.07
CA ARG A 47 -47.04 -17.36 -14.50
C ARG A 47 -45.93 -18.13 -15.22
N VAL A 48 -45.56 -19.31 -14.74
CA VAL A 48 -44.55 -20.13 -15.37
C VAL A 48 -45.04 -20.63 -16.74
N TRP A 49 -46.26 -21.12 -16.82
CA TRP A 49 -46.88 -21.57 -18.05
C TRP A 49 -47.02 -20.45 -19.08
N LYS A 50 -47.49 -19.31 -18.69
CA LYS A 50 -47.61 -18.13 -19.56
C LYS A 50 -46.20 -17.72 -20.09
N GLN A 51 -45.19 -17.71 -19.25
CA GLN A 51 -43.83 -17.41 -19.71
C GLN A 51 -43.32 -18.43 -20.72
N TRP A 52 -43.68 -19.72 -20.57
CA TRP A 52 -43.33 -20.78 -21.53
C TRP A 52 -44.05 -20.60 -22.85
N THR A 53 -45.34 -20.36 -22.82
CA THR A 53 -46.15 -20.17 -24.04
C THR A 53 -45.77 -18.93 -24.82
N ASP A 54 -45.42 -17.84 -24.13
CA ASP A 54 -45.09 -16.55 -24.75
C ASP A 54 -43.63 -16.49 -25.25
N GLU A 55 -42.71 -17.10 -24.53
CA GLU A 55 -41.24 -16.87 -24.73
C GLU A 55 -40.44 -18.18 -24.94
N CYS A 56 -41.06 -19.36 -24.88
CA CYS A 56 -40.38 -20.68 -24.91
C CYS A 56 -39.18 -20.78 -23.91
N ARG A 57 -39.25 -20.09 -22.77
CA ARG A 57 -38.17 -20.02 -21.78
C ARG A 57 -38.52 -20.77 -20.50
N THR A 58 -37.68 -21.72 -20.14
CA THR A 58 -37.72 -22.39 -18.83
C THR A 58 -37.03 -21.56 -17.74
N THR A 59 -35.99 -20.81 -18.09
CA THR A 59 -35.24 -19.99 -17.18
C THR A 59 -36.06 -18.79 -16.71
N ARG A 60 -35.75 -18.32 -15.50
CA ARG A 60 -36.41 -17.11 -14.97
C ARG A 60 -36.10 -15.90 -15.85
N LYS A 61 -37.13 -15.12 -16.20
CA LYS A 61 -36.93 -13.80 -16.77
C LYS A 61 -36.17 -12.97 -15.77
N SER A 62 -35.03 -12.37 -16.16
CA SER A 62 -34.34 -11.41 -15.33
C SER A 62 -35.34 -10.27 -15.06
N GLY A 63 -35.88 -10.23 -13.86
CA GLY A 63 -36.86 -9.23 -13.50
C GLY A 63 -36.23 -7.84 -13.62
N SER A 64 -36.95 -6.86 -14.05
CA SER A 64 -36.65 -5.48 -13.80
C SER A 64 -36.54 -5.34 -12.28
N GLY A 65 -35.35 -5.45 -11.71
CA GLY A 65 -35.12 -5.10 -10.30
C GLY A 65 -35.63 -3.67 -10.03
N PRO A 66 -35.73 -3.22 -8.79
CA PRO A 66 -36.14 -1.85 -8.49
C PRO A 66 -35.31 -0.91 -9.35
N ARG A 67 -36.00 0.09 -9.97
CA ARG A 67 -35.31 1.09 -10.79
C ARG A 67 -34.07 1.62 -10.07
N ASN A 68 -32.99 1.79 -10.81
CA ASN A 68 -31.80 2.40 -10.26
C ASN A 68 -32.18 3.74 -9.61
N VAL A 69 -31.82 3.92 -8.34
CA VAL A 69 -32.06 5.15 -7.59
C VAL A 69 -31.30 6.34 -8.19
N THR A 70 -30.26 6.05 -8.98
CA THR A 70 -29.42 7.04 -9.68
C THR A 70 -29.52 6.88 -11.19
N SER A 71 -29.56 8.00 -11.90
CA SER A 71 -29.43 8.05 -13.35
C SER A 71 -27.96 7.93 -13.81
N ALA A 72 -27.73 7.74 -15.10
CA ALA A 72 -26.38 7.77 -15.66
C ALA A 72 -25.66 9.13 -15.46
N ARG A 73 -26.43 10.23 -15.42
CA ARG A 73 -25.91 11.57 -15.09
C ARG A 73 -25.43 11.64 -13.65
N ASP A 74 -26.20 11.07 -12.74
CA ASP A 74 -25.89 11.01 -11.32
C ASP A 74 -24.64 10.16 -11.07
N ASP A 75 -24.54 9.02 -11.74
CA ASP A 75 -23.36 8.14 -11.64
C ASP A 75 -22.08 8.87 -12.12
N ARG A 76 -22.15 9.63 -13.23
CA ARG A 76 -21.03 10.47 -13.68
C ARG A 76 -20.66 11.55 -12.67
N HIS A 77 -21.66 12.18 -12.04
CA HIS A 77 -21.43 13.18 -10.99
C HIS A 77 -20.73 12.55 -9.77
N LEU A 78 -21.22 11.40 -9.31
CA LEU A 78 -20.64 10.66 -8.20
C LEU A 78 -19.18 10.23 -8.48
N VAL A 79 -18.89 9.77 -9.70
CA VAL A 79 -17.52 9.45 -10.14
C VAL A 79 -16.63 10.68 -10.09
N ARG A 80 -17.12 11.84 -10.55
CA ARG A 80 -16.38 13.10 -10.49
C ARG A 80 -16.04 13.48 -9.05
N MET A 81 -17.02 13.47 -8.14
CA MET A 81 -16.80 13.75 -6.72
C MET A 81 -15.71 12.81 -6.13
N ALA A 82 -15.80 11.52 -6.41
CA ALA A 82 -14.84 10.53 -5.93
C ALA A 82 -13.45 10.62 -6.58
N ARG A 83 -13.31 11.27 -7.73
CA ARG A 83 -12.01 11.57 -8.38
C ARG A 83 -11.40 12.86 -7.86
N THR A 84 -12.23 13.85 -7.52
CA THR A 84 -11.76 15.12 -6.92
C THR A 84 -11.16 14.87 -5.54
N ASP A 85 -11.81 14.04 -4.72
CA ASP A 85 -11.21 13.55 -3.47
C ASP A 85 -11.19 12.01 -3.47
N ARG A 86 -10.06 11.47 -3.86
CA ARG A 86 -9.85 10.01 -3.96
C ARG A 86 -9.78 9.32 -2.61
N THR A 87 -9.57 10.07 -1.53
CA THR A 87 -9.47 9.56 -0.16
C THR A 87 -10.81 9.55 0.56
N ALA A 88 -11.81 10.28 0.05
CA ALA A 88 -13.13 10.38 0.65
C ALA A 88 -13.74 8.99 0.89
N SER A 89 -14.18 8.74 2.12
CA SER A 89 -14.91 7.52 2.46
C SER A 89 -16.28 7.49 1.78
N SER A 90 -16.87 6.30 1.64
CA SER A 90 -18.23 6.20 1.07
C SER A 90 -19.28 6.92 1.92
N ARG A 91 -19.02 7.09 3.21
CA ARG A 91 -19.92 7.84 4.12
C ARG A 91 -19.82 9.34 3.86
N GLN A 92 -18.61 9.87 3.69
CA GLN A 92 -18.39 11.27 3.32
C GLN A 92 -18.99 11.60 1.95
N LEU A 93 -18.76 10.73 0.95
CA LEU A 93 -19.36 10.89 -0.37
C LEU A 93 -20.89 10.86 -0.32
N ALA A 94 -21.50 10.04 0.55
CA ALA A 94 -22.94 10.01 0.72
C ALA A 94 -23.46 11.31 1.34
N ALA A 95 -22.77 11.89 2.30
CA ALA A 95 -23.11 13.18 2.89
C ALA A 95 -23.01 14.32 1.86
N LEU A 96 -21.88 14.40 1.14
CA LEU A 96 -21.67 15.39 0.07
C LEU A 96 -22.70 15.25 -1.05
N TRP A 97 -23.05 14.01 -1.42
CA TRP A 97 -24.10 13.73 -2.40
C TRP A 97 -25.46 14.27 -1.96
N SER A 98 -25.84 14.01 -0.70
CA SER A 98 -27.10 14.50 -0.14
C SER A 98 -27.19 16.04 -0.17
N ILE A 99 -26.09 16.72 0.14
CA ILE A 99 -26.00 18.18 0.08
C ILE A 99 -26.16 18.68 -1.38
N ALA A 100 -25.48 18.02 -2.33
CA ALA A 100 -25.42 18.46 -3.71
C ALA A 100 -26.72 18.18 -4.49
N THR A 101 -27.46 17.12 -4.15
CA THR A 101 -28.62 16.65 -4.95
C THR A 101 -29.93 16.67 -4.20
N GLY A 102 -29.94 16.86 -2.88
CA GLY A 102 -31.11 16.71 -2.02
C GLY A 102 -31.55 15.24 -1.83
N VAL A 103 -30.93 14.28 -2.48
CA VAL A 103 -31.27 12.86 -2.45
C VAL A 103 -30.32 12.10 -1.51
N SER A 104 -30.87 11.41 -0.52
CA SER A 104 -30.09 10.60 0.41
C SER A 104 -29.73 9.24 -0.21
N LEU A 105 -28.44 8.93 -0.27
CA LEU A 105 -27.91 7.62 -0.62
C LEU A 105 -27.13 7.03 0.54
N CYS A 106 -27.30 5.73 0.81
CA CYS A 106 -26.48 5.07 1.82
C CYS A 106 -25.08 4.77 1.28
N ALA A 107 -24.09 4.67 2.19
CA ALA A 107 -22.70 4.39 1.84
C ALA A 107 -22.50 3.10 1.03
N SER A 108 -23.36 2.09 1.21
CA SER A 108 -23.34 0.85 0.43
C SER A 108 -23.80 1.06 -1.01
N SER A 109 -24.78 1.93 -1.25
CA SER A 109 -25.20 2.31 -2.61
C SER A 109 -24.09 3.07 -3.33
N ILE A 110 -23.44 4.04 -2.66
CA ILE A 110 -22.28 4.75 -3.19
C ILE A 110 -21.19 3.76 -3.61
N ARG A 111 -20.79 2.82 -2.73
CA ARG A 111 -19.77 1.81 -3.08
C ARG A 111 -20.14 0.99 -4.29
N ARG A 112 -21.39 0.52 -4.36
CA ARG A 112 -21.89 -0.30 -5.46
C ARG A 112 -21.86 0.47 -6.79
N ARG A 113 -22.27 1.73 -6.80
CA ARG A 113 -22.25 2.57 -8.01
C ARG A 113 -20.84 2.84 -8.49
N LEU A 114 -19.95 3.25 -7.59
CA LEU A 114 -18.54 3.46 -7.95
C LEU A 114 -17.89 2.19 -8.46
N LEU A 115 -18.19 1.03 -7.86
CA LEU A 115 -17.71 -0.27 -8.32
C LEU A 115 -18.20 -0.62 -9.72
N GLN A 116 -19.49 -0.36 -10.02
CA GLN A 116 -20.06 -0.55 -11.36
C GLN A 116 -19.37 0.32 -12.41
N CYS A 117 -18.94 1.53 -12.02
CA CYS A 117 -18.13 2.43 -12.86
C CYS A 117 -16.62 2.06 -12.89
N GLY A 118 -16.21 0.94 -12.28
CA GLY A 118 -14.81 0.50 -12.24
C GLY A 118 -13.93 1.17 -11.17
N LEU A 119 -14.45 2.14 -10.43
CA LEU A 119 -13.71 2.90 -9.43
C LEU A 119 -13.69 2.15 -8.08
N ARG A 120 -12.58 1.50 -7.78
CA ARG A 120 -12.42 0.66 -6.57
C ARG A 120 -11.61 1.39 -5.50
N ALA A 121 -11.97 1.17 -4.23
CA ALA A 121 -11.14 1.58 -3.09
C ALA A 121 -9.95 0.61 -2.95
N ARG A 122 -8.74 1.11 -3.13
CA ARG A 122 -7.49 0.35 -3.09
C ARG A 122 -6.52 0.97 -2.10
N THR A 123 -5.53 0.21 -1.65
CA THR A 123 -4.42 0.75 -0.86
C THR A 123 -3.66 1.77 -1.71
N PRO A 124 -3.39 2.96 -1.19
CA PRO A 124 -2.59 3.97 -1.88
C PRO A 124 -1.16 3.49 -2.09
N LEU A 125 -0.45 4.10 -2.99
CA LEU A 125 0.98 3.99 -3.08
C LEU A 125 1.61 5.06 -2.18
N TYR A 126 2.41 4.62 -1.22
CA TYR A 126 3.18 5.54 -0.37
C TYR A 126 4.52 5.79 -1.06
N ARG A 127 4.73 6.99 -1.56
CA ARG A 127 5.99 7.42 -2.17
C ARG A 127 6.25 8.89 -1.84
N ILE A 128 7.51 9.29 -1.92
CA ILE A 128 7.89 10.69 -1.92
C ILE A 128 7.57 11.24 -3.32
N PRO A 129 6.80 12.33 -3.43
CA PRO A 129 6.54 12.96 -4.72
C PRO A 129 7.83 13.57 -5.27
N LEU A 130 8.31 13.03 -6.38
CA LEU A 130 9.51 13.53 -7.04
C LEU A 130 9.17 14.65 -8.01
N THR A 131 9.84 15.80 -7.88
CA THR A 131 9.80 16.88 -8.89
C THR A 131 10.58 16.48 -10.15
N HIS A 132 10.44 17.24 -11.22
CA HIS A 132 11.25 17.06 -12.43
C HIS A 132 12.76 17.15 -12.15
N ASP A 133 13.17 18.11 -11.31
CA ASP A 133 14.58 18.27 -10.93
C ASP A 133 15.09 17.12 -10.09
N HIS A 134 14.29 16.59 -9.16
CA HIS A 134 14.67 15.40 -8.42
C HIS A 134 14.95 14.23 -9.37
N ARG A 135 14.08 13.96 -10.33
CA ARG A 135 14.27 12.88 -11.33
C ARG A 135 15.53 13.10 -12.16
N ARG A 136 15.75 14.33 -12.63
CA ARG A 136 16.93 14.69 -13.42
C ARG A 136 18.23 14.49 -12.64
N LEU A 137 18.29 14.98 -11.40
CA LEU A 137 19.49 14.86 -10.56
C LEU A 137 19.77 13.40 -10.17
N ARG A 138 18.74 12.61 -9.89
CA ARG A 138 18.87 11.17 -9.62
C ARG A 138 19.43 10.41 -10.82
N LEU A 139 18.92 10.69 -12.02
CA LEU A 139 19.42 10.10 -13.26
C LEU A 139 20.86 10.53 -13.54
N GLN A 140 21.18 11.81 -13.35
CA GLN A 140 22.54 12.33 -13.49
C GLN A 140 23.50 11.62 -12.54
N TRP A 141 23.11 11.46 -11.26
CA TRP A 141 23.92 10.78 -10.25
C TRP A 141 24.14 9.30 -10.62
N ALA A 142 23.10 8.60 -11.05
CA ALA A 142 23.21 7.22 -11.51
C ALA A 142 24.18 7.06 -12.69
N ASN A 143 24.11 7.97 -13.66
CA ASN A 143 25.03 7.96 -14.80
C ASN A 143 26.48 8.25 -14.39
N GLN A 144 26.71 9.12 -13.43
CA GLN A 144 28.05 9.42 -12.89
C GLN A 144 28.71 8.20 -12.20
N HIS A 145 27.90 7.34 -11.62
CA HIS A 145 28.36 6.16 -10.88
C HIS A 145 28.12 4.85 -11.66
N ARG A 146 27.78 4.95 -12.95
CA ARG A 146 27.43 3.79 -13.79
C ARG A 146 28.54 2.77 -13.88
N ASP A 147 29.78 3.22 -13.96
CA ASP A 147 30.94 2.37 -14.14
C ASP A 147 31.58 1.91 -12.83
N TRP A 148 31.04 2.37 -11.70
CA TRP A 148 31.49 1.94 -10.39
C TRP A 148 31.21 0.46 -10.17
N ARG A 149 32.22 -0.27 -9.71
CA ARG A 149 32.11 -1.69 -9.37
C ARG A 149 32.75 -1.97 -8.00
N ALA A 150 34.08 -2.05 -7.94
CA ALA A 150 34.82 -2.18 -6.70
C ALA A 150 34.72 -0.93 -5.82
N ASP A 151 34.48 0.23 -6.41
CA ASP A 151 34.30 1.51 -5.70
C ASP A 151 33.19 1.43 -4.64
N TRP A 152 32.10 0.71 -4.92
CA TRP A 152 31.01 0.50 -3.99
C TRP A 152 31.43 -0.21 -2.70
N GLN A 153 32.53 -0.96 -2.70
CA GLN A 153 33.02 -1.66 -1.51
C GLN A 153 33.57 -0.69 -0.47
N HIS A 154 33.94 0.52 -0.88
CA HIS A 154 34.41 1.57 0.01
C HIS A 154 33.28 2.47 0.54
N VAL A 155 32.08 2.35 0.01
CA VAL A 155 30.96 3.19 0.43
C VAL A 155 30.35 2.69 1.74
N VAL A 156 30.23 3.60 2.69
CA VAL A 156 29.52 3.41 3.94
C VAL A 156 28.18 4.13 3.85
N PHE A 157 27.09 3.37 3.79
CA PHE A 157 25.72 3.90 3.77
C PHE A 157 25.21 4.04 5.19
N SER A 158 24.77 5.22 5.56
CA SER A 158 24.23 5.51 6.89
C SER A 158 22.83 6.11 6.79
N ASP A 159 22.01 5.87 7.80
CA ASP A 159 20.67 6.40 7.86
C ASP A 159 20.06 6.32 9.27
N GLU A 160 19.03 7.14 9.53
CA GLU A 160 18.17 7.08 10.69
C GLU A 160 16.83 6.44 10.32
N SER A 161 16.43 5.43 11.08
CA SER A 161 15.11 4.81 10.93
C SER A 161 14.28 4.94 12.19
N ARG A 162 12.97 5.14 12.03
CA ARG A 162 12.03 5.22 13.13
C ARG A 162 11.04 4.06 13.09
N PHE A 163 11.02 3.26 14.14
CA PHE A 163 10.10 2.14 14.30
C PHE A 163 9.02 2.51 15.31
N ASN A 164 7.76 2.45 14.88
CA ASN A 164 6.61 2.80 15.70
C ASN A 164 6.14 1.58 16.49
N LEU A 165 5.76 1.80 17.77
CA LEU A 165 5.17 0.77 18.65
C LEU A 165 3.83 0.26 18.13
N TRP A 166 3.06 1.13 17.48
CA TRP A 166 1.72 0.82 17.03
C TRP A 166 1.68 0.85 15.49
N TYR A 167 1.07 -0.18 14.91
CA TYR A 167 0.75 -0.15 13.49
C TYR A 167 -0.17 1.02 13.19
N HIS A 168 0.23 1.92 12.33
CA HIS A 168 -0.74 2.73 11.62
C HIS A 168 -1.60 1.77 10.79
N ASP A 169 -2.87 1.67 11.16
CA ASP A 169 -3.82 0.77 10.55
C ASP A 169 -4.08 1.16 9.10
N GLY A 170 -3.25 1.16 8.21
CA GLY A 170 -3.35 1.45 6.77
C GLY A 170 -4.78 1.54 6.18
N ARG A 171 -5.75 2.11 6.95
CA ARG A 171 -7.16 2.20 6.59
C ARG A 171 -7.43 3.23 5.51
N ILE A 172 -6.47 4.12 5.26
CA ILE A 172 -6.60 5.07 4.16
C ILE A 172 -6.66 4.28 2.86
N ARG A 173 -7.75 4.50 2.12
CA ARG A 173 -7.96 3.90 0.79
C ARG A 173 -8.11 5.01 -0.23
N VAL A 174 -7.53 4.83 -1.41
CA VAL A 174 -7.75 5.72 -2.55
C VAL A 174 -8.64 5.03 -3.57
N ARG A 175 -9.57 5.82 -4.16
CA ARG A 175 -10.43 5.35 -5.23
C ARG A 175 -9.73 5.56 -6.56
N ARG A 176 -9.45 4.44 -7.25
CA ARG A 176 -8.75 4.47 -8.53
C ARG A 176 -9.21 3.35 -9.45
N TYR A 177 -9.05 3.57 -10.74
CA TYR A 177 -9.20 2.53 -11.75
C TYR A 177 -8.02 1.55 -11.75
N ALA A 178 -8.16 0.47 -12.51
CA ALA A 178 -7.01 -0.38 -12.80
C ALA A 178 -5.97 0.43 -13.61
N GLY A 179 -4.69 0.27 -13.28
CA GLY A 179 -3.60 1.01 -13.96
C GLY A 179 -3.27 2.38 -13.36
N GLU A 180 -4.15 3.03 -12.59
CA GLU A 180 -3.93 4.38 -12.02
C GLU A 180 -3.07 4.40 -10.74
N ARG A 181 -2.35 3.33 -10.40
CA ARG A 181 -1.61 3.24 -9.12
C ARG A 181 -0.56 4.33 -8.95
N HIS A 182 0.07 4.72 -10.05
CA HIS A 182 1.20 5.66 -10.05
C HIS A 182 0.81 7.11 -10.35
N LEU A 183 -0.49 7.41 -10.50
CA LEU A 183 -0.94 8.79 -10.67
C LEU A 183 -0.68 9.60 -9.39
N PRO A 184 -0.25 10.87 -9.49
CA PRO A 184 0.01 11.73 -8.32
C PRO A 184 -1.16 11.76 -7.32
N GLU A 185 -2.40 11.78 -7.81
CA GLU A 185 -3.61 11.82 -6.99
C GLU A 185 -3.90 10.48 -6.28
N CYS A 186 -3.19 9.41 -6.63
CA CYS A 186 -3.29 8.09 -6.00
C CYS A 186 -2.12 7.79 -5.06
N ILE A 187 -1.14 8.70 -4.98
CA ILE A 187 0.01 8.64 -4.10
C ILE A 187 -0.31 9.44 -2.84
N ILE A 188 0.00 8.87 -1.69
CA ILE A 188 -0.11 9.55 -0.40
C ILE A 188 1.30 9.68 0.15
N GLU A 189 1.69 10.91 0.50
CA GLU A 189 2.90 11.16 1.24
C GLU A 189 2.74 10.60 2.66
N ARG A 190 3.75 9.88 3.10
CA ARG A 190 3.74 9.29 4.42
C ARG A 190 4.14 10.34 5.45
N HIS A 191 3.16 10.87 6.16
CA HIS A 191 3.45 11.73 7.30
C HIS A 191 3.83 10.88 8.51
N SER A 192 5.06 11.02 8.98
CA SER A 192 5.51 10.51 10.26
C SER A 192 4.93 11.38 11.39
N GLY A 193 3.68 11.09 11.79
CA GLY A 193 3.13 11.68 13.02
C GLY A 193 3.97 11.27 14.24
N ARG A 194 3.89 12.03 15.32
CA ARG A 194 4.55 11.71 16.61
C ARG A 194 3.90 10.49 17.27
N THR A 195 4.12 9.31 16.70
CA THR A 195 3.73 8.05 17.34
C THR A 195 4.85 7.60 18.28
N PRO A 196 4.50 7.00 19.44
CA PRO A 196 5.49 6.36 20.30
C PRO A 196 6.29 5.32 19.49
N GLY A 197 7.61 5.38 19.61
CA GLY A 197 8.51 4.50 18.86
C GLY A 197 9.97 4.74 19.20
N VAL A 198 10.84 3.97 18.57
CA VAL A 198 12.29 4.06 18.73
C VAL A 198 12.87 4.63 17.44
N MET A 199 13.71 5.64 17.55
CA MET A 199 14.56 6.12 16.49
C MET A 199 15.94 5.49 16.64
N VAL A 200 16.48 5.00 15.56
CA VAL A 200 17.78 4.34 15.52
C VAL A 200 18.64 4.94 14.43
N TRP A 201 19.94 4.91 14.61
CA TRP A 201 20.92 5.18 13.59
C TRP A 201 21.79 3.94 13.38
N GLY A 202 22.21 3.72 12.14
CA GLY A 202 23.16 2.69 11.80
C GLY A 202 23.88 2.98 10.50
N ALA A 203 24.95 2.25 10.25
CA ALA A 203 25.69 2.29 9.00
C ALA A 203 26.06 0.89 8.55
N ILE A 204 26.05 0.68 7.24
CA ILE A 204 26.49 -0.57 6.60
C ILE A 204 27.55 -0.27 5.56
N ALA A 205 28.50 -1.19 5.45
CA ALA A 205 29.54 -1.18 4.42
C ALA A 205 29.68 -2.60 3.86
N TYR A 206 30.50 -2.76 2.85
CA TYR A 206 30.76 -4.07 2.28
C TYR A 206 31.29 -5.04 3.36
N HIS A 207 30.53 -6.10 3.66
CA HIS A 207 30.80 -7.09 4.71
C HIS A 207 30.92 -6.54 6.16
N ARG A 208 30.58 -5.29 6.41
CA ARG A 208 30.69 -4.67 7.74
C ARG A 208 29.46 -3.80 8.07
N ARG A 209 29.29 -3.57 9.35
CA ARG A 209 28.25 -2.67 9.88
C ARG A 209 28.75 -1.98 11.15
N SER A 210 28.17 -0.81 11.42
CA SER A 210 28.37 -0.11 12.69
C SER A 210 27.63 -0.80 13.84
N GLN A 211 27.86 -0.33 15.06
CA GLN A 211 26.93 -0.52 16.15
C GLN A 211 25.61 0.18 15.82
N LEU A 212 24.51 -0.37 16.32
CA LEU A 212 23.21 0.27 16.22
C LEU A 212 23.07 1.27 17.38
N LEU A 213 22.74 2.51 17.06
CA LEU A 213 22.60 3.57 18.06
C LEU A 213 21.12 3.94 18.25
N ARG A 214 20.67 3.98 19.50
CA ARG A 214 19.33 4.49 19.84
C ARG A 214 19.40 6.00 20.01
N ILE A 215 18.52 6.71 19.27
CA ILE A 215 18.41 8.18 19.35
C ILE A 215 17.16 8.52 20.16
N VAL A 216 17.33 9.24 21.26
CA VAL A 216 16.23 9.67 22.12
C VAL A 216 15.84 11.10 21.78
N GLY A 217 14.57 11.32 21.44
CA GLY A 217 14.05 12.66 21.08
C GLY A 217 14.44 13.10 19.65
N ASN A 218 14.46 14.42 19.42
CA ASN A 218 14.75 14.97 18.09
C ASN A 218 16.26 15.11 17.87
N LEU A 219 16.75 14.63 16.73
CA LEU A 219 18.11 14.78 16.27
C LEU A 219 18.29 16.14 15.59
N ASN A 220 19.18 16.97 16.12
CA ASN A 220 19.61 18.21 15.47
C ASN A 220 21.12 18.11 15.12
N SER A 221 21.64 19.08 14.38
CA SER A 221 23.02 19.04 13.88
C SER A 221 24.08 18.93 14.97
N ASN A 222 23.91 19.59 16.11
CA ASN A 222 24.85 19.50 17.23
C ASN A 222 24.82 18.09 17.86
N ARG A 223 23.63 17.55 18.07
CA ARG A 223 23.45 16.19 18.58
C ARG A 223 23.95 15.15 17.59
N TYR A 224 23.72 15.37 16.29
CA TYR A 224 24.22 14.50 15.25
C TYR A 224 25.75 14.36 15.32
N ILE A 225 26.46 15.47 15.47
CA ILE A 225 27.92 15.43 15.64
C ILE A 225 28.28 14.71 16.95
N ARG A 226 27.70 15.11 18.07
CA ARG A 226 28.12 14.65 19.40
C ARG A 226 27.71 13.20 19.70
N GLU A 227 26.53 12.80 19.25
CA GLU A 227 25.92 11.52 19.62
C GLU A 227 26.05 10.45 18.55
N VAL A 228 26.27 10.84 17.29
CA VAL A 228 26.34 9.92 16.14
C VAL A 228 27.71 9.94 15.47
N LEU A 229 28.10 11.11 14.94
CA LEU A 229 29.28 11.18 14.11
C LEU A 229 30.56 10.90 14.89
N GLN A 230 30.75 11.59 15.98
CA GLN A 230 31.99 11.52 16.77
C GLN A 230 32.16 10.16 17.47
N PRO A 231 31.16 9.59 18.16
CA PRO A 231 31.34 8.34 18.87
C PRO A 231 31.22 7.09 17.99
N GLU A 232 30.44 7.11 16.90
CA GLU A 232 30.10 5.89 16.14
C GLU A 232 30.58 5.95 14.68
N ALA A 233 30.22 7.02 13.94
CA ALA A 233 30.50 7.07 12.50
C ALA A 233 31.99 7.21 12.22
N VAL A 234 32.70 8.14 12.88
CA VAL A 234 34.14 8.38 12.65
C VAL A 234 34.98 7.16 13.00
N PRO A 235 34.85 6.51 14.17
CA PRO A 235 35.59 5.29 14.48
C PRO A 235 35.30 4.15 13.46
N PHE A 236 34.04 4.02 13.04
CA PHE A 236 33.68 3.02 12.03
C PHE A 236 34.36 3.30 10.69
N LEU A 237 34.36 4.55 10.22
CA LEU A 237 35.02 4.97 8.99
C LEU A 237 36.55 4.76 9.06
N GLN A 238 37.16 5.09 10.19
CA GLN A 238 38.60 4.90 10.42
C GLN A 238 39.02 3.42 10.38
N SER A 239 38.08 2.51 10.67
CA SER A 239 38.31 1.06 10.56
C SER A 239 38.29 0.54 9.11
N LEU A 240 37.95 1.37 8.14
CA LEU A 240 37.74 1.04 6.74
C LEU A 240 38.64 1.90 5.84
N PRO A 241 39.74 1.36 5.31
CA PRO A 241 40.64 2.13 4.44
C PRO A 241 39.93 2.65 3.19
N GLY A 242 40.09 3.94 2.91
CA GLY A 242 39.46 4.58 1.74
C GLY A 242 37.95 4.74 1.80
N ALA A 243 37.35 4.70 3.00
CA ALA A 243 35.92 4.79 3.17
C ALA A 243 35.35 6.12 2.66
N VAL A 244 34.25 6.04 1.91
CA VAL A 244 33.46 7.16 1.44
C VAL A 244 32.11 7.13 2.15
N PHE A 245 31.77 8.17 2.87
CA PHE A 245 30.57 8.20 3.72
C PHE A 245 29.37 8.75 2.98
N GLN A 246 28.28 7.99 2.96
CA GLN A 246 27.00 8.42 2.44
C GLN A 246 26.05 8.75 3.59
N GLN A 247 25.42 9.90 3.48
CA GLN A 247 24.28 10.33 4.29
C GLN A 247 23.26 11.01 3.37
N ASP A 248 22.02 11.14 3.82
CA ASP A 248 20.99 11.86 3.09
C ASP A 248 21.13 13.39 3.21
N ASN A 249 20.21 14.14 2.59
CA ASN A 249 20.18 15.59 2.62
C ASN A 249 19.27 16.15 3.71
N ALA A 250 19.03 15.43 4.81
CA ALA A 250 18.27 15.94 5.94
C ALA A 250 18.89 17.21 6.52
N ARG A 251 18.06 18.08 7.08
CA ARG A 251 18.54 19.37 7.64
C ARG A 251 19.68 19.22 8.66
N PRO A 252 19.65 18.25 9.58
CA PRO A 252 20.76 18.03 10.48
C PRO A 252 22.08 17.74 9.75
N HIS A 253 22.05 17.00 8.64
CA HIS A 253 23.23 16.55 7.91
C HIS A 253 23.84 17.63 7.04
N THR A 254 23.01 18.49 6.45
CA THR A 254 23.47 19.55 5.54
C THR A 254 23.91 20.84 6.24
N ALA A 255 23.77 20.90 7.58
CA ALA A 255 24.15 22.06 8.36
C ALA A 255 25.64 22.38 8.24
N ARG A 256 25.97 23.68 8.26
CA ARG A 256 27.35 24.18 8.13
C ARG A 256 28.32 23.51 9.12
N ILE A 257 27.90 23.37 10.39
CA ILE A 257 28.73 22.78 11.42
C ILE A 257 29.09 21.30 11.12
N VAL A 258 28.17 20.55 10.53
CA VAL A 258 28.39 19.14 10.14
C VAL A 258 29.36 19.06 8.96
N LYS A 259 29.22 19.94 7.97
CA LYS A 259 30.17 20.02 6.86
C LYS A 259 31.57 20.40 7.32
N SER A 260 31.69 21.37 8.25
CA SER A 260 32.96 21.74 8.85
C SER A 260 33.57 20.59 9.67
N PHE A 261 32.75 19.84 10.38
CA PHE A 261 33.18 18.66 11.14
C PHE A 261 33.78 17.60 10.21
N PHE A 262 33.08 17.23 9.13
CA PHE A 262 33.61 16.25 8.16
C PHE A 262 34.90 16.71 7.49
N ALA A 263 35.01 18.00 7.15
CA ALA A 263 36.23 18.56 6.61
C ALA A 263 37.41 18.47 7.60
N ALA A 264 37.18 18.76 8.89
CA ALA A 264 38.18 18.63 9.93
C ALA A 264 38.59 17.17 10.19
N GLN A 265 37.69 16.21 10.03
CA GLN A 265 37.96 14.78 10.15
C GLN A 265 38.49 14.14 8.85
N GLN A 266 38.66 14.91 7.77
CA GLN A 266 39.10 14.45 6.44
C GLN A 266 38.22 13.29 5.88
N VAL A 267 36.95 13.26 6.25
CA VAL A 267 35.98 12.26 5.76
C VAL A 267 35.52 12.63 4.36
N GLN A 268 35.68 11.71 3.43
CA GLN A 268 35.15 11.85 2.08
C GLN A 268 33.64 11.58 2.07
N LEU A 269 32.85 12.55 1.62
CA LEU A 269 31.40 12.41 1.50
C LEU A 269 31.02 12.01 0.08
N LEU A 270 30.09 11.06 -0.05
CA LEU A 270 29.44 10.74 -1.32
C LEU A 270 28.31 11.76 -1.56
N PRO A 271 28.37 12.58 -2.61
CA PRO A 271 27.25 13.44 -2.97
C PRO A 271 25.99 12.62 -3.22
N TRP A 272 24.90 12.95 -2.53
CA TRP A 272 23.66 12.19 -2.61
C TRP A 272 22.54 13.02 -3.23
N PRO A 273 21.76 12.48 -4.19
CA PRO A 273 20.63 13.20 -4.76
C PRO A 273 19.48 13.31 -3.75
N ALA A 274 18.79 14.45 -3.77
CA ALA A 274 17.64 14.67 -2.88
C ALA A 274 16.51 13.68 -3.17
N CYS A 275 15.72 13.35 -2.16
CA CYS A 275 14.57 12.45 -2.24
C CYS A 275 14.91 11.07 -2.85
N SER A 276 16.03 10.47 -2.44
CA SER A 276 16.56 9.22 -3.00
C SER A 276 16.83 8.11 -1.97
N PRO A 277 15.92 7.89 -1.01
CA PRO A 277 16.11 6.79 -0.06
C PRO A 277 16.10 5.41 -0.73
N ASP A 278 15.27 5.25 -1.77
CA ASP A 278 15.16 4.03 -2.58
C ASP A 278 16.48 3.62 -3.29
N MET A 279 17.46 4.50 -3.32
CA MET A 279 18.79 4.25 -3.85
C MET A 279 19.79 3.80 -2.77
N SER A 280 19.43 3.87 -1.48
CA SER A 280 20.31 3.51 -0.37
C SER A 280 20.08 2.07 0.10
N PRO A 281 21.10 1.19 0.09
CA PRO A 281 20.95 -0.20 0.54
C PRO A 281 20.52 -0.34 2.00
N ILE A 282 20.84 0.61 2.87
CA ILE A 282 20.47 0.57 4.28
C ILE A 282 18.95 0.62 4.48
N GLU A 283 18.23 1.29 3.57
CA GLU A 283 16.76 1.34 3.60
C GLU A 283 16.14 -0.06 3.39
N HIS A 284 16.78 -0.88 2.54
CA HIS A 284 16.37 -2.27 2.41
C HIS A 284 16.59 -3.07 3.71
N VAL A 285 17.67 -2.79 4.43
CA VAL A 285 17.91 -3.40 5.74
C VAL A 285 16.80 -3.03 6.72
N TRP A 286 16.42 -1.75 6.77
CA TRP A 286 15.32 -1.27 7.60
C TRP A 286 13.98 -1.94 7.25
N ASP A 287 13.68 -2.09 5.96
CA ASP A 287 12.47 -2.77 5.50
C ASP A 287 12.44 -4.25 5.91
N VAL A 288 13.55 -4.97 5.74
CA VAL A 288 13.66 -6.37 6.16
C VAL A 288 13.43 -6.51 7.66
N ILE A 289 14.03 -5.64 8.47
CA ILE A 289 13.86 -5.64 9.92
C ILE A 289 12.42 -5.33 10.29
N GLY A 290 11.84 -4.27 9.72
CA GLY A 290 10.45 -3.90 9.94
C GLY A 290 9.47 -5.02 9.61
N ARG A 291 9.69 -5.72 8.50
CA ARG A 291 8.89 -6.89 8.11
C ARG A 291 9.04 -8.07 9.07
N ARG A 292 10.24 -8.31 9.61
CA ARG A 292 10.47 -9.37 10.61
C ARG A 292 9.78 -9.05 11.93
N LEU A 293 9.94 -7.84 12.43
CA LEU A 293 9.26 -7.36 13.62
C LEU A 293 7.73 -7.45 13.48
N ALA A 294 7.21 -7.09 12.31
CA ALA A 294 5.80 -7.17 12.00
C ALA A 294 5.23 -8.60 11.99
N ARG A 295 6.06 -9.61 11.78
CA ARG A 295 5.67 -11.02 11.77
C ARG A 295 5.78 -11.68 13.14
N ASP A 296 6.45 -11.07 14.11
CA ASP A 296 6.50 -11.62 15.47
C ASP A 296 5.10 -11.55 16.08
N PRO A 297 4.53 -12.68 16.50
CA PRO A 297 3.20 -12.72 17.07
C PRO A 297 3.12 -12.08 18.47
N ARG A 298 4.25 -11.77 19.09
CA ARG A 298 4.31 -11.12 20.40
C ARG A 298 4.25 -9.60 20.24
N PRO A 299 3.17 -8.95 20.68
CA PRO A 299 3.10 -7.50 20.63
C PRO A 299 4.12 -6.90 21.59
N VAL A 300 4.85 -5.92 21.11
CA VAL A 300 5.81 -5.15 21.90
C VAL A 300 5.04 -4.11 22.72
N ALA A 301 5.21 -4.11 24.04
CA ALA A 301 4.47 -3.25 24.94
C ALA A 301 5.16 -1.89 25.21
N SER A 302 6.49 -1.83 25.03
CA SER A 302 7.27 -0.62 25.36
C SER A 302 8.33 -0.32 24.29
N ALA A 303 8.81 0.93 24.30
CA ALA A 303 9.91 1.37 23.44
C ALA A 303 11.23 0.63 23.76
N ASP A 304 11.44 0.25 25.02
CA ASP A 304 12.65 -0.47 25.43
C ASP A 304 12.62 -1.92 24.96
N GLU A 305 11.49 -2.56 25.05
CA GLU A 305 11.29 -3.91 24.48
C GLU A 305 11.46 -3.92 22.96
N LEU A 306 10.89 -2.91 22.27
CA LEU A 306 11.08 -2.72 20.83
C LEU A 306 12.55 -2.55 20.50
N TRP A 307 13.30 -1.77 21.29
CA TRP A 307 14.73 -1.57 21.09
C TRP A 307 15.52 -2.87 21.20
N ILE A 308 15.25 -3.69 22.22
CA ILE A 308 15.92 -4.98 22.42
C ILE A 308 15.62 -5.94 21.25
N GLN A 309 14.35 -6.03 20.86
CA GLN A 309 13.93 -6.90 19.75
C GLN A 309 14.52 -6.45 18.42
N TYR A 310 14.59 -5.13 18.22
CA TYR A 310 15.21 -4.52 17.06
C TYR A 310 16.70 -4.84 16.96
N GLY A 311 17.46 -4.65 18.04
CA GLY A 311 18.88 -4.96 18.09
C GLY A 311 19.18 -6.42 17.75
N ARG A 312 18.41 -7.35 18.32
CA ARG A 312 18.51 -8.79 17.98
C ARG A 312 18.24 -9.06 16.50
N THR A 313 17.21 -8.43 15.95
CA THR A 313 16.83 -8.63 14.55
C THR A 313 17.87 -8.03 13.60
N PHE A 314 18.43 -6.88 13.92
CA PHE A 314 19.52 -6.24 13.16
C PHE A 314 20.78 -7.12 13.14
N LEU A 315 21.14 -7.67 14.29
CA LEU A 315 22.26 -8.62 14.38
C LEU A 315 22.04 -9.86 13.50
N GLN A 316 20.86 -10.44 13.56
CA GLN A 316 20.50 -11.62 12.76
C GLN A 316 20.43 -11.33 11.26
N CYS A 317 19.88 -10.17 10.85
CA CYS A 317 19.80 -9.80 9.43
C CYS A 317 21.16 -9.67 8.79
N THR A 318 22.13 -9.16 9.52
CA THR A 318 23.49 -8.91 9.01
C THR A 318 24.41 -10.13 9.10
N LEU A 319 24.08 -11.13 9.95
CA LEU A 319 24.81 -12.40 10.03
C LEU A 319 24.29 -13.45 9.02
N LEU A 320 23.01 -13.42 8.68
CA LEU A 320 22.38 -14.37 7.76
C LEU A 320 22.40 -13.91 6.29
N SER A 321 22.61 -12.65 6.04
CA SER A 321 22.98 -12.21 4.71
C SER A 321 24.46 -12.57 4.48
N ASN A 322 24.72 -13.81 4.07
CA ASN A 322 25.76 -13.99 3.10
C ASN A 322 25.58 -12.84 2.11
N CYS A 323 26.57 -12.01 1.98
CA CYS A 323 26.56 -10.73 1.26
C CYS A 323 26.11 -10.81 -0.21
N ASP A 324 25.81 -12.00 -0.67
CA ASP A 324 25.26 -12.33 -1.97
C ASP A 324 23.87 -11.70 -2.25
N PHE A 325 23.08 -11.33 -1.23
CA PHE A 325 21.75 -10.73 -1.42
C PHE A 325 21.75 -9.19 -1.46
N LEU A 326 22.70 -8.54 -0.80
CA LEU A 326 22.85 -7.07 -0.87
C LEU A 326 23.93 -6.67 -1.91
N TRP A 327 24.89 -7.58 -2.18
CA TRP A 327 26.05 -7.33 -3.03
C TRP A 327 26.32 -8.51 -3.98
N GLY A 328 25.53 -9.57 -3.88
CA GLY A 328 25.80 -10.86 -4.48
C GLY A 328 25.05 -11.10 -5.76
N SER A 329 25.69 -10.96 -6.68
CA SER A 329 25.92 -11.33 -8.06
C SER A 329 26.54 -10.12 -8.72
N PRO A 330 27.58 -10.26 -9.55
CA PRO A 330 28.04 -9.17 -10.41
C PRO A 330 26.94 -8.71 -11.39
N LEU A 331 25.70 -9.15 -11.18
CA LEU A 331 24.47 -8.90 -11.93
C LEU A 331 23.35 -8.19 -11.11
N CYS A 332 23.51 -7.92 -9.81
CA CYS A 332 22.87 -6.76 -9.17
C CYS A 332 23.64 -5.51 -9.63
N SER A 333 24.13 -5.65 -10.79
CA SER A 333 24.76 -4.78 -11.72
C SER A 333 23.77 -3.64 -12.01
N VAL A 334 24.33 -2.56 -12.36
CA VAL A 334 23.80 -1.43 -13.11
C VAL A 334 22.50 -1.70 -13.88
N LYS A 335 22.23 -2.93 -14.35
CA LYS A 335 20.96 -3.30 -15.02
C LYS A 335 19.74 -3.34 -14.11
N GLU A 336 19.85 -3.78 -12.86
CA GLU A 336 18.72 -3.69 -11.92
C GLU A 336 18.57 -2.26 -11.40
N PHE A 337 19.68 -1.54 -11.25
CA PHE A 337 19.70 -0.11 -10.99
C PHE A 337 19.14 0.69 -12.18
N GLU A 338 19.51 0.34 -13.42
CA GLU A 338 18.91 0.89 -14.65
C GLU A 338 17.42 0.47 -14.77
N ILE A 339 17.07 -0.76 -14.47
CA ILE A 339 15.68 -1.23 -14.47
C ILE A 339 14.86 -0.53 -13.38
N MET A 340 15.43 -0.23 -12.22
CA MET A 340 14.78 0.55 -11.17
C MET A 340 14.58 2.01 -11.58
N LEU A 341 15.54 2.59 -12.28
CA LEU A 341 15.47 3.97 -12.80
C LEU A 341 14.64 4.08 -14.09
N LEU A 342 14.66 3.07 -14.96
CA LEU A 342 13.91 3.02 -16.22
C LEU A 342 12.47 2.53 -16.04
N ASN A 343 12.18 1.74 -15.00
CA ASN A 343 10.82 1.30 -14.69
C ASN A 343 9.94 2.37 -14.03
N ASP A 344 10.48 3.53 -13.70
CA ASP A 344 9.65 4.71 -13.39
C ASP A 344 8.93 5.27 -14.65
N THR A 345 9.29 4.79 -15.85
CA THR A 345 8.59 5.17 -17.09
C THR A 345 7.62 4.11 -17.62
N HIS A 346 7.85 2.82 -17.39
CA HIS A 346 6.96 1.75 -17.86
C HIS A 346 7.05 0.47 -17.02
N LYS A 347 6.01 0.17 -16.25
CA LYS A 347 5.67 -1.10 -15.57
C LYS A 347 6.20 -1.29 -14.15
N GLY A 348 5.22 -1.46 -13.23
CA GLY A 348 5.43 -1.66 -11.82
C GLY A 348 6.09 -2.98 -11.44
N LEU A 349 7.13 -2.88 -10.66
CA LEU A 349 7.56 -3.92 -9.74
C LEU A 349 7.18 -3.47 -8.32
N ASP A 350 6.47 -4.36 -7.62
CA ASP A 350 6.01 -4.18 -6.26
C ASP A 350 7.19 -4.29 -5.28
N ILE A 351 7.89 -3.19 -5.05
CA ILE A 351 8.79 -3.08 -3.91
C ILE A 351 8.15 -2.08 -2.94
N THR A 352 7.53 -2.60 -1.91
CA THR A 352 6.93 -1.80 -0.85
C THR A 352 8.01 -1.45 0.16
N PHE A 353 8.68 -0.32 0.00
CA PHE A 353 9.56 0.21 1.03
C PHE A 353 8.74 0.79 2.17
N ILE A 354 9.07 0.40 3.38
CA ILE A 354 8.53 0.98 4.62
C ILE A 354 9.55 2.02 5.07
N MET A 355 9.24 3.28 4.78
CA MET A 355 10.04 4.39 5.27
C MET A 355 9.41 5.02 6.51
N SER A 356 10.22 5.41 7.45
CA SER A 356 9.85 6.13 8.67
C SER A 356 9.53 7.62 8.42
#